data_d7246fc661df9324803ba2d88ff6e2bf
#
_entry.id   d7246fc661df9324803ba2d88ff6e2bf
#
_cell.length_a   1.000
_cell.length_b   1.000
_cell.length_c   1.000
_cell.angle_alpha   90.00
_cell.angle_beta   90.00
_cell.angle_gamma   90.00
#
_symmetry.space_group_name_H-M   'P 1'
#
loop_
_entity.id
_entity.type
_entity.pdbx_description
1 polymer ?
#
loop_
_entity_poly.entity_id
_entity_poly.type
_entity_poly.pdbx_seq_one_letter_code
_entity_poly.pdbx_strand_id
1 'polypeptide(L)'
;MAGRHTTVKKADVAVIDSNVFIIDLRYQGDRNFAVNSRFLKLVAARRCGVVSLVNLLEIVGILSFNLNERQLLEFYGYFPRRYNIEVVPSISLDAHLPELKIKDIMDVMTLKASFGDALTIASVASYIPHASYFVTWGKEHFSGKMNAEVVTPAEFLRR
;
A
#
# COMPACT_ATOMS: atom_id res chain seq x y z
N MET A 1 -33.34 22.90 -21.35
CA MET A 1 -31.88 22.59 -21.39
C MET A 1 -31.57 21.61 -20.27
N ALA A 2 -31.31 20.36 -20.61
CA ALA A 2 -30.98 19.33 -19.63
C ALA A 2 -29.49 19.47 -19.24
N GLY A 3 -29.26 19.87 -17.99
CA GLY A 3 -27.93 19.92 -17.41
C GLY A 3 -27.36 18.50 -17.37
N ARG A 4 -26.29 18.23 -18.14
CA ARG A 4 -25.49 17.02 -18.00
C ARG A 4 -24.80 17.09 -16.63
N HIS A 5 -25.34 16.39 -15.65
CA HIS A 5 -24.58 16.04 -14.47
C HIS A 5 -23.44 15.10 -14.91
N THR A 6 -22.28 15.67 -15.15
CA THR A 6 -21.03 14.90 -15.20
C THR A 6 -20.77 14.38 -13.79
N THR A 7 -21.20 13.16 -13.52
CA THR A 7 -20.73 12.40 -12.37
C THR A 7 -19.21 12.25 -12.52
N VAL A 8 -18.48 13.04 -11.73
CA VAL A 8 -17.04 12.85 -11.58
C VAL A 8 -16.88 11.42 -11.06
N LYS A 9 -16.36 10.52 -11.90
CA LYS A 9 -15.95 9.18 -11.44
C LYS A 9 -15.00 9.38 -10.29
N LYS A 10 -15.39 8.91 -9.09
CA LYS A 10 -14.51 8.87 -7.93
C LYS A 10 -13.24 8.15 -8.36
N ALA A 11 -12.09 8.80 -8.26
CA ALA A 11 -10.83 8.20 -8.68
C ALA A 11 -10.63 6.89 -7.91
N ASP A 12 -10.29 5.81 -8.62
CA ASP A 12 -10.02 4.52 -8.00
C ASP A 12 -8.83 4.65 -7.05
N VAL A 13 -9.01 4.22 -5.80
CA VAL A 13 -7.95 4.22 -4.78
C VAL A 13 -7.23 2.89 -4.81
N ALA A 14 -5.92 2.93 -5.07
CA ALA A 14 -5.04 1.78 -5.06
C ALA A 14 -4.18 1.77 -3.79
N VAL A 15 -4.43 0.83 -2.90
CA VAL A 15 -3.56 0.55 -1.75
C VAL A 15 -2.41 -0.32 -2.23
N ILE A 16 -1.18 0.06 -1.89
CA ILE A 16 0.03 -0.57 -2.40
C ILE A 16 0.75 -1.31 -1.27
N ASP A 17 1.02 -2.59 -1.51
CA ASP A 17 1.74 -3.45 -0.57
C ASP A 17 3.24 -3.11 -0.51
N SER A 18 3.88 -3.41 0.62
CA SER A 18 5.31 -3.17 0.87
C SER A 18 6.23 -3.80 -0.17
N ASN A 19 5.91 -5.00 -0.67
CA ASN A 19 6.74 -5.70 -1.66
C ASN A 19 6.93 -4.93 -2.97
N VAL A 20 5.96 -4.12 -3.37
CA VAL A 20 6.04 -3.26 -4.57
C VAL A 20 7.13 -2.20 -4.40
N PHE A 21 7.20 -1.57 -3.22
CA PHE A 21 8.23 -0.58 -2.91
C PHE A 21 9.60 -1.22 -2.69
N ILE A 22 9.65 -2.38 -2.08
CA ILE A 22 10.92 -3.10 -1.83
C ILE A 22 11.57 -3.51 -3.15
N ILE A 23 10.82 -3.95 -4.15
CA ILE A 23 11.37 -4.21 -5.49
C ILE A 23 12.00 -2.95 -6.07
N ASP A 24 11.30 -1.81 -6.02
CA ASP A 24 11.81 -0.53 -6.53
C ASP A 24 13.08 -0.06 -5.82
N LEU A 25 13.12 -0.24 -4.50
CA LEU A 25 14.20 0.29 -3.65
C LEU A 25 15.44 -0.60 -3.64
N ARG A 26 15.30 -1.92 -3.79
CA ARG A 26 16.38 -2.89 -3.52
C ARG A 26 16.64 -3.92 -4.61
N TYR A 27 15.67 -4.19 -5.48
CA TYR A 27 15.75 -5.33 -6.40
C TYR A 27 15.60 -4.90 -7.87
N GLN A 28 16.49 -4.01 -8.31
CA GLN A 28 16.49 -3.51 -9.71
C GLN A 28 16.73 -4.62 -10.75
N GLY A 29 17.35 -5.73 -10.36
CA GLY A 29 17.54 -6.92 -11.20
C GLY A 29 16.37 -7.90 -11.16
N ASP A 30 15.31 -7.64 -10.39
CA ASP A 30 14.14 -8.51 -10.35
C ASP A 30 13.41 -8.51 -11.69
N ARG A 31 12.92 -9.69 -12.10
CA ARG A 31 12.15 -9.84 -13.36
C ARG A 31 10.92 -8.94 -13.46
N ASN A 32 10.35 -8.56 -12.32
CA ASN A 32 9.18 -7.71 -12.24
C ASN A 32 9.52 -6.21 -12.17
N PHE A 33 10.80 -5.83 -12.04
CA PHE A 33 11.22 -4.45 -11.79
C PHE A 33 10.68 -3.47 -12.83
N ALA A 34 10.78 -3.76 -14.11
CA ALA A 34 10.32 -2.86 -15.18
C ALA A 34 8.80 -2.60 -15.12
N VAL A 35 8.01 -3.65 -14.90
CA VAL A 35 6.55 -3.55 -14.75
C VAL A 35 6.20 -2.80 -13.47
N ASN A 36 6.88 -3.12 -12.37
CA ASN A 36 6.73 -2.46 -11.08
C ASN A 36 7.00 -0.95 -11.16
N SER A 37 8.07 -0.55 -11.83
CA SER A 37 8.43 0.86 -12.06
C SER A 37 7.37 1.59 -12.88
N ARG A 38 6.86 0.97 -13.94
CA ARG A 38 5.77 1.54 -14.76
C ARG A 38 4.49 1.72 -13.93
N PHE A 39 4.15 0.76 -13.09
CA PHE A 39 3.01 0.85 -12.19
C PHE A 39 3.15 2.03 -11.22
N LEU A 40 4.28 2.14 -10.52
CA LEU A 40 4.53 3.24 -9.58
C LEU A 40 4.48 4.61 -10.25
N LYS A 41 5.01 4.74 -11.46
CA LYS A 41 4.92 5.98 -12.25
C LYS A 41 3.48 6.33 -12.62
N LEU A 42 2.67 5.34 -13.02
CA LEU A 42 1.26 5.54 -13.34
C LEU A 42 0.46 6.00 -12.13
N VAL A 43 0.65 5.34 -10.98
CA VAL A 43 -0.02 5.68 -9.72
C VAL A 43 0.36 7.09 -9.27
N ALA A 44 1.65 7.46 -9.37
CA ALA A 44 2.12 8.81 -9.06
C ALA A 44 1.48 9.87 -9.97
N ALA A 45 1.38 9.59 -11.27
CA ALA A 45 0.76 10.50 -12.24
C ALA A 45 -0.76 10.68 -11.98
N ARG A 46 -1.45 9.60 -11.62
CA ARG A 46 -2.89 9.60 -11.31
C ARG A 46 -3.22 10.08 -9.90
N ARG A 47 -2.23 10.17 -9.02
CA ARG A 47 -2.40 10.50 -7.59
C ARG A 47 -3.43 9.62 -6.89
N CYS A 48 -3.46 8.35 -7.23
CA CYS A 48 -4.45 7.39 -6.71
C CYS A 48 -3.87 6.39 -5.72
N GLY A 49 -2.57 6.48 -5.42
CA GLY A 49 -1.88 5.55 -4.55
C GLY A 49 -2.00 5.91 -3.07
N VAL A 50 -2.21 4.89 -2.27
CA VAL A 50 -2.23 4.96 -0.81
C VAL A 50 -1.39 3.82 -0.26
N VAL A 51 -0.69 4.06 0.83
CA VAL A 51 0.00 3.04 1.60
C VAL A 51 -0.46 3.07 3.05
N SER A 52 -0.66 1.92 3.66
CA SER A 52 -0.92 1.87 5.09
C SER A 52 0.37 2.17 5.87
N LEU A 53 0.24 2.82 7.02
CA LEU A 53 1.39 3.05 7.91
C LEU A 53 2.08 1.74 8.30
N VAL A 54 1.31 0.66 8.47
CA VAL A 54 1.86 -0.68 8.76
C VAL A 54 2.82 -1.14 7.67
N ASN A 55 2.44 -1.00 6.40
CA ASN A 55 3.32 -1.32 5.27
C ASN A 55 4.55 -0.41 5.20
N LEU A 56 4.38 0.89 5.45
CA LEU A 56 5.54 1.80 5.48
C LEU A 56 6.52 1.42 6.58
N LEU A 57 6.05 1.07 7.78
CA LEU A 57 6.91 0.63 8.88
C LEU A 57 7.60 -0.70 8.57
N GLU A 58 6.95 -1.60 7.86
CA GLU A 58 7.58 -2.83 7.36
C GLU A 58 8.74 -2.51 6.40
N ILE A 59 8.53 -1.58 5.45
CA ILE A 59 9.58 -1.12 4.53
C ILE A 59 10.76 -0.51 5.32
N VAL A 60 10.47 0.36 6.27
CA VAL A 60 11.49 0.99 7.13
C VAL A 60 12.25 -0.07 7.93
N GLY A 61 11.56 -1.07 8.48
CA GLY A 61 12.17 -2.18 9.19
C GLY A 61 13.16 -2.96 8.31
N ILE A 62 12.79 -3.25 7.06
CA ILE A 62 13.67 -3.92 6.10
C ILE A 62 14.90 -3.06 5.77
N LEU A 63 14.72 -1.76 5.56
CA LEU A 63 15.80 -0.83 5.22
C LEU A 63 16.72 -0.54 6.39
N SER A 64 16.26 -0.70 7.64
CA SER A 64 17.03 -0.41 8.85
C SER A 64 18.31 -1.24 8.97
N PHE A 65 18.37 -2.40 8.32
CA PHE A 65 19.57 -3.23 8.31
C PHE A 65 20.72 -2.63 7.49
N ASN A 66 20.43 -1.66 6.63
CA ASN A 66 21.41 -1.06 5.71
C ASN A 66 21.54 0.47 5.82
N LEU A 67 20.59 1.13 6.50
CA LEU A 67 20.57 2.57 6.67
C LEU A 67 20.84 2.94 8.13
N ASN A 68 21.53 4.07 8.34
CA ASN A 68 21.68 4.65 9.66
C ASN A 68 20.42 5.43 10.07
N GLU A 69 20.36 5.86 11.34
CA GLU A 69 19.21 6.57 11.90
C GLU A 69 18.78 7.79 11.07
N ARG A 70 19.75 8.64 10.71
CA ARG A 70 19.45 9.84 9.91
C ARG A 70 18.83 9.50 8.56
N GLN A 71 19.41 8.51 7.87
CA GLN A 71 18.93 8.06 6.56
C GLN A 71 17.52 7.45 6.66
N LEU A 72 17.22 6.72 7.74
CA LEU A 72 15.88 6.17 7.97
C LEU A 72 14.84 7.26 8.19
N LEU A 73 15.15 8.26 9.01
CA LEU A 73 14.23 9.39 9.26
C LEU A 73 14.02 10.23 8.00
N GLU A 74 15.06 10.48 7.22
CA GLU A 74 14.96 11.16 5.94
C GLU A 74 14.12 10.36 4.95
N PHE A 75 14.33 9.05 4.84
CA PHE A 75 13.54 8.16 3.99
C PHE A 75 12.06 8.17 4.39
N TYR A 76 11.77 8.00 5.68
CA TYR A 76 10.41 8.00 6.21
C TYR A 76 9.66 9.29 5.86
N GLY A 77 10.27 10.44 6.13
CA GLY A 77 9.66 11.76 5.89
C GLY A 77 9.50 12.09 4.40
N TYR A 78 10.40 11.59 3.55
CA TYR A 78 10.38 11.85 2.11
C TYR A 78 9.53 10.86 1.30
N PHE A 79 9.18 9.73 1.87
CA PHE A 79 8.48 8.62 1.20
C PHE A 79 7.22 9.05 0.43
N PRO A 80 6.27 9.83 1.02
CA PRO A 80 5.07 10.25 0.29
C PRO A 80 5.38 11.09 -0.94
N ARG A 81 6.40 11.95 -0.87
CA ARG A 81 6.83 12.80 -2.00
C ARG A 81 7.51 11.99 -3.08
N ARG A 82 8.35 11.04 -2.70
CA ARG A 82 9.06 10.16 -3.63
C ARG A 82 8.10 9.44 -4.58
N TYR A 83 7.00 8.94 -4.06
CA TYR A 83 6.04 8.13 -4.82
C TYR A 83 4.75 8.88 -5.18
N ASN A 84 4.61 10.13 -4.73
CA ASN A 84 3.39 10.92 -4.87
C ASN A 84 2.14 10.16 -4.40
N ILE A 85 2.21 9.61 -3.19
CA ILE A 85 1.18 8.79 -2.54
C ILE A 85 0.84 9.31 -1.17
N GLU A 86 -0.31 8.89 -0.64
CA GLU A 86 -0.75 9.17 0.71
C GLU A 86 -0.38 8.03 1.67
N VAL A 87 0.02 8.40 2.89
CA VAL A 87 0.23 7.44 4.00
C VAL A 87 -0.92 7.55 4.98
N VAL A 88 -1.60 6.45 5.25
CA VAL A 88 -2.80 6.41 6.10
C VAL A 88 -2.55 5.50 7.31
N PRO A 89 -2.97 5.89 8.53
CA PRO A 89 -3.74 7.11 8.88
C PRO A 89 -2.89 8.37 9.04
N SER A 90 -1.60 8.27 9.24
CA SER A 90 -0.72 9.44 9.43
C SER A 90 0.73 9.06 9.19
N ILE A 91 1.55 10.05 8.80
CA ILE A 91 3.01 9.92 8.72
C ILE A 91 3.72 10.63 9.88
N SER A 92 3.01 11.28 10.76
CA SER A 92 3.62 11.99 11.91
C SER A 92 4.36 11.01 12.82
N LEU A 93 5.61 11.32 13.15
CA LEU A 93 6.41 10.52 14.10
C LEU A 93 5.85 10.56 15.53
N ASP A 94 5.06 11.58 15.86
CA ASP A 94 4.39 11.71 17.15
C ASP A 94 3.02 11.00 17.20
N ALA A 95 2.56 10.45 16.07
CA ALA A 95 1.30 9.71 16.03
C ALA A 95 1.45 8.34 16.68
N HIS A 96 0.35 7.86 17.25
CA HIS A 96 0.26 6.49 17.72
C HIS A 96 0.11 5.51 16.56
N LEU A 97 0.45 4.25 16.79
CA LEU A 97 0.11 3.18 15.84
C LEU A 97 -1.41 3.13 15.65
N PRO A 98 -1.87 2.71 14.46
CA PRO A 98 -3.29 2.55 14.19
C PRO A 98 -3.98 1.69 15.24
N GLU A 99 -5.10 2.14 15.77
CA GLU A 99 -5.94 1.33 16.66
C GLU A 99 -6.63 0.24 15.86
N LEU A 100 -6.31 -1.01 16.17
CA LEU A 100 -6.89 -2.21 15.59
C LEU A 100 -7.41 -3.11 16.70
N LYS A 101 -8.61 -3.66 16.52
CA LYS A 101 -9.15 -4.63 17.46
C LYS A 101 -8.42 -5.96 17.29
N ILE A 102 -8.06 -6.58 18.40
CA ILE A 102 -7.47 -7.92 18.43
C ILE A 102 -8.36 -8.92 17.68
N LYS A 103 -9.68 -8.81 17.85
CA LYS A 103 -10.65 -9.67 17.17
C LYS A 103 -10.52 -9.58 15.64
N ASP A 104 -10.38 -8.39 15.08
CA ASP A 104 -10.30 -8.21 13.63
C ASP A 104 -9.02 -8.86 13.07
N ILE A 105 -7.90 -8.76 13.79
CA ILE A 105 -6.65 -9.43 13.44
C ILE A 105 -6.80 -10.96 13.54
N MET A 106 -7.42 -11.45 14.60
CA MET A 106 -7.67 -12.88 14.79
C MET A 106 -8.56 -13.44 13.69
N ASP A 107 -9.64 -12.73 13.33
CA ASP A 107 -10.56 -13.15 12.27
C ASP A 107 -9.83 -13.32 10.93
N VAL A 108 -8.92 -12.39 10.59
CA VAL A 108 -8.09 -12.50 9.36
C VAL A 108 -7.13 -13.69 9.46
N MET A 109 -6.48 -13.91 10.59
CA MET A 109 -5.56 -15.05 10.77
C MET A 109 -6.26 -16.40 10.64
N THR A 110 -7.56 -16.50 11.00
CA THR A 110 -8.34 -17.72 10.75
C THR A 110 -8.50 -18.06 9.28
N LEU A 111 -8.34 -17.07 8.40
CA LEU A 111 -8.30 -17.23 6.94
C LEU A 111 -6.92 -17.63 6.41
N LYS A 112 -6.01 -18.08 7.28
CA LYS A 112 -4.63 -18.50 6.95
C LYS A 112 -3.74 -17.34 6.48
N ALA A 113 -3.88 -16.18 7.09
CA ALA A 113 -2.96 -15.06 6.94
C ALA A 113 -1.86 -15.11 8.00
N SER A 114 -0.65 -14.68 7.63
CA SER A 114 0.40 -14.38 8.60
C SER A 114 0.00 -13.20 9.49
N PHE A 115 0.69 -13.00 10.61
CA PHE A 115 0.44 -11.85 11.48
C PHE A 115 0.66 -10.52 10.74
N GLY A 116 1.74 -10.40 9.95
CA GLY A 116 2.01 -9.18 9.18
C GLY A 116 0.93 -8.90 8.13
N ASP A 117 0.52 -9.93 7.38
CA ASP A 117 -0.56 -9.79 6.39
C ASP A 117 -1.89 -9.45 7.08
N ALA A 118 -2.17 -10.04 8.24
CA ALA A 118 -3.38 -9.75 9.02
C ALA A 118 -3.41 -8.30 9.53
N LEU A 119 -2.27 -7.77 9.98
CA LEU A 119 -2.15 -6.35 10.35
C LEU A 119 -2.42 -5.44 9.16
N THR A 120 -1.87 -5.74 7.99
CA THR A 120 -2.10 -4.99 6.76
C THR A 120 -3.58 -5.03 6.37
N ILE A 121 -4.19 -6.19 6.33
CA ILE A 121 -5.61 -6.37 5.96
C ILE A 121 -6.52 -5.63 6.94
N ALA A 122 -6.32 -5.78 8.24
CA ALA A 122 -7.11 -5.11 9.26
C ALA A 122 -6.94 -3.58 9.19
N SER A 123 -5.72 -3.10 8.95
CA SER A 123 -5.42 -1.67 8.79
C SER A 123 -6.13 -1.08 7.57
N VAL A 124 -6.07 -1.75 6.43
CA VAL A 124 -6.77 -1.32 5.21
C VAL A 124 -8.28 -1.30 5.42
N ALA A 125 -8.86 -2.33 6.03
CA ALA A 125 -10.29 -2.40 6.31
C ALA A 125 -10.76 -1.26 7.23
N SER A 126 -9.97 -0.90 8.23
CA SER A 126 -10.33 0.13 9.21
C SER A 126 -10.11 1.56 8.71
N TYR A 127 -9.02 1.82 8.02
CA TYR A 127 -8.57 3.17 7.68
C TYR A 127 -8.72 3.54 6.20
N ILE A 128 -8.84 2.54 5.31
CA ILE A 128 -9.00 2.74 3.87
C ILE A 128 -10.16 1.87 3.34
N PRO A 129 -11.36 1.97 3.95
CA PRO A 129 -12.49 1.08 3.60
C PRO A 129 -13.02 1.32 2.17
N HIS A 130 -12.67 2.45 1.57
CA HIS A 130 -13.03 2.85 0.21
C HIS A 130 -12.01 2.42 -0.85
N ALA A 131 -10.99 1.64 -0.48
CA ALA A 131 -9.99 1.13 -1.42
C ALA A 131 -10.67 0.31 -2.53
N SER A 132 -10.37 0.64 -3.79
CA SER A 132 -10.83 -0.12 -4.95
C SER A 132 -9.92 -1.33 -5.19
N TYR A 133 -8.62 -1.11 -5.07
CA TYR A 133 -7.59 -2.12 -5.33
C TYR A 133 -6.61 -2.24 -4.17
N PHE A 134 -6.14 -3.48 -3.96
CA PHE A 134 -4.93 -3.77 -3.19
C PHE A 134 -3.90 -4.38 -4.14
N VAL A 135 -2.80 -3.68 -4.35
CA VAL A 135 -1.80 -4.02 -5.36
C VAL A 135 -0.59 -4.67 -4.72
N THR A 136 -0.34 -5.92 -5.06
CA THR A 136 0.72 -6.75 -4.48
C THR A 136 1.27 -7.75 -5.47
N TRP A 137 2.53 -8.12 -5.33
CA TRP A 137 3.10 -9.28 -6.04
C TRP A 137 2.79 -10.61 -5.36
N GLY A 138 2.43 -10.59 -4.07
CA GLY A 138 2.01 -11.76 -3.28
C GLY A 138 0.50 -11.93 -3.24
N LYS A 139 -0.17 -11.94 -4.39
CA LYS A 139 -1.63 -11.93 -4.52
C LYS A 139 -2.31 -13.07 -3.74
N GLU A 140 -1.70 -14.24 -3.68
CA GLU A 140 -2.20 -15.44 -2.98
C GLU A 140 -2.35 -15.24 -1.48
N HIS A 141 -1.56 -14.34 -0.87
CA HIS A 141 -1.64 -14.05 0.56
C HIS A 141 -2.87 -13.21 0.94
N PHE A 142 -3.41 -12.44 0.00
CA PHE A 142 -4.46 -11.44 0.25
C PHE A 142 -5.80 -11.77 -0.41
N SER A 143 -5.81 -12.56 -1.48
CA SER A 143 -7.02 -12.89 -2.23
C SER A 143 -8.08 -13.57 -1.35
N GLY A 144 -9.32 -13.07 -1.41
CA GLY A 144 -10.43 -13.56 -0.61
C GLY A 144 -10.42 -13.15 0.86
N LYS A 145 -9.49 -12.28 1.28
CA LYS A 145 -9.32 -11.86 2.68
C LYS A 145 -9.60 -10.37 2.90
N MET A 146 -9.94 -9.63 1.86
CA MET A 146 -10.23 -8.20 1.94
C MET A 146 -11.26 -7.78 0.91
N ASN A 147 -11.91 -6.62 1.13
CA ASN A 147 -12.97 -6.12 0.25
C ASN A 147 -12.41 -5.49 -1.05
N ALA A 148 -11.21 -4.93 -1.01
CA ALA A 148 -10.56 -4.41 -2.20
C ALA A 148 -10.24 -5.54 -3.18
N GLU A 149 -10.30 -5.26 -4.47
CA GLU A 149 -9.85 -6.22 -5.48
C GLU A 149 -8.32 -6.38 -5.42
N VAL A 150 -7.87 -7.60 -5.14
CA VAL A 150 -6.44 -7.90 -5.06
C VAL A 150 -5.89 -8.15 -6.46
N VAL A 151 -4.94 -7.33 -6.88
CA VAL A 151 -4.33 -7.37 -8.22
C VAL A 151 -2.81 -7.24 -8.14
N THR A 152 -2.12 -7.76 -9.13
CA THR A 152 -0.70 -7.49 -9.32
C THR A 152 -0.49 -6.13 -10.03
N PRO A 153 0.71 -5.51 -9.93
CA PRO A 153 1.04 -4.35 -10.74
C PRO A 153 0.81 -4.55 -12.24
N ALA A 154 1.11 -5.75 -12.75
CA ALA A 154 0.87 -6.09 -14.16
C ALA A 154 -0.62 -6.12 -14.51
N GLU A 155 -1.47 -6.66 -13.64
CA GLU A 155 -2.93 -6.67 -13.82
C GLU A 155 -3.51 -5.26 -13.74
N PHE A 156 -3.03 -4.45 -12.79
CA PHE A 156 -3.47 -3.06 -12.66
C PHE A 156 -3.18 -2.22 -13.91
N LEU A 157 -2.03 -2.40 -14.54
CA LEU A 157 -1.64 -1.68 -15.76
C LEU A 157 -2.51 -1.97 -16.98
N ARG A 158 -3.32 -3.05 -16.96
CA ARG A 158 -4.22 -3.43 -18.06
C ARG A 158 -5.63 -2.85 -17.92
N ARG A 159 -5.90 -2.14 -16.82
CA ARG A 159 -7.17 -1.49 -16.52
C ARG A 159 -7.15 0.00 -16.92
#